data_6d89218672bd97c961e25bc92941de30
#
_entry.id   6d89218672bd97c961e25bc92941de30
#
_cell.length_a   1.000
_cell.length_b   1.000
_cell.length_c   1.000
_cell.angle_alpha   90.00
_cell.angle_beta   90.00
_cell.angle_gamma   90.00
#
_symmetry.space_group_name_H-M   'P 1'
#
loop_
_entity.id
_entity.type
_entity.pdbx_description
1 polymer ?
#
loop_
_entity_poly.entity_id
_entity_poly.type
_entity_poly.pdbx_seq_one_letter_code
_entity_poly.pdbx_strand_id
1 'polypeptide(L)'
;MLVIGNGESRKSIDISTLKLPTVGCNAIFRDMTVDHLVCVDRRMIREALEHNNTNQSILYTRPDWCAEFGVFPVPELPYKGDLRQDDPWHWGTGQYALLVAVKYCVMDHIHVIG
;
A
#
# COMPACT_ATOMS: atom_id res chain seq x y z
N MET A 1 -9.58 -0.56 9.43
CA MET A 1 -8.80 -0.13 8.27
C MET A 1 -9.09 -1.06 7.09
N LEU A 2 -9.22 -0.52 5.92
CA LEU A 2 -9.57 -1.26 4.72
C LEU A 2 -8.36 -1.36 3.79
N VAL A 3 -7.93 -2.57 3.46
CA VAL A 3 -6.86 -2.82 2.48
C VAL A 3 -7.52 -3.11 1.13
N ILE A 4 -7.16 -2.35 0.11
CA ILE A 4 -7.79 -2.39 -1.20
C ILE A 4 -6.78 -2.86 -2.24
N GLY A 5 -6.99 -4.05 -2.78
CA GLY A 5 -6.24 -4.55 -3.91
C GLY A 5 -6.81 -4.05 -5.24
N ASN A 6 -6.17 -4.44 -6.33
CA ASN A 6 -6.56 -4.03 -7.68
C ASN A 6 -7.44 -5.04 -8.41
N GLY A 7 -7.99 -6.02 -7.69
CA GLY A 7 -8.88 -7.03 -8.26
C GLY A 7 -10.27 -6.49 -8.59
N GLU A 8 -11.01 -7.27 -9.37
CA GLU A 8 -12.35 -6.87 -9.83
C GLU A 8 -13.37 -6.70 -8.71
N SER A 9 -13.22 -7.45 -7.61
CA SER A 9 -14.21 -7.43 -6.53
C SER A 9 -14.37 -6.06 -5.87
N ARG A 10 -13.35 -5.19 -5.91
CA ARG A 10 -13.45 -3.84 -5.36
C ARG A 10 -14.44 -2.96 -6.12
N LYS A 11 -14.71 -3.27 -7.38
CA LYS A 11 -15.56 -2.45 -8.24
C LYS A 11 -17.04 -2.56 -7.88
N SER A 12 -17.45 -3.62 -7.20
CA SER A 12 -18.82 -3.83 -6.77
C SER A 12 -19.15 -3.17 -5.43
N ILE A 13 -18.16 -2.55 -4.78
CA ILE A 13 -18.31 -1.95 -3.46
C ILE A 13 -18.08 -0.45 -3.55
N ASP A 14 -19.04 0.34 -3.03
CA ASP A 14 -18.83 1.77 -2.89
C ASP A 14 -18.01 2.04 -1.62
N ILE A 15 -16.71 2.18 -1.81
CA ILE A 15 -15.75 2.35 -0.72
C ILE A 15 -15.98 3.65 0.04
N SER A 16 -16.46 4.69 -0.64
CA SER A 16 -16.73 5.99 -0.01
C SER A 16 -17.77 5.93 1.09
N THR A 17 -18.67 4.95 1.06
CA THR A 17 -19.69 4.78 2.09
C THR A 17 -19.18 4.12 3.37
N LEU A 18 -18.04 3.45 3.31
CA LEU A 18 -17.52 2.68 4.45
C LEU A 18 -16.86 3.53 5.52
N LYS A 19 -16.40 4.74 5.18
CA LYS A 19 -15.77 5.71 6.10
C LYS A 19 -14.63 5.12 6.95
N LEU A 20 -13.88 4.20 6.38
CA LEU A 20 -12.72 3.57 7.02
C LEU A 20 -11.43 4.15 6.47
N PRO A 21 -10.37 4.26 7.29
CA PRO A 21 -9.03 4.52 6.74
C PRO A 21 -8.66 3.44 5.73
N THR A 22 -8.01 3.84 4.63
CA THR A 22 -7.76 2.97 3.49
C THR A 22 -6.26 2.82 3.23
N VAL A 23 -5.85 1.61 2.83
CA VAL A 23 -4.52 1.33 2.31
C VAL A 23 -4.68 0.70 0.93
N GLY A 24 -4.04 1.29 -0.06
CA GLY A 24 -4.04 0.75 -1.42
C GLY A 24 -2.63 0.49 -1.92
N CYS A 25 -2.53 -0.05 -3.12
CA CYS A 25 -1.25 -0.37 -3.73
C CYS A 25 -1.25 -0.12 -5.22
N ASN A 26 -0.05 0.16 -5.75
CA ASN A 26 0.20 0.34 -7.18
C ASN A 26 -0.77 1.34 -7.83
N ALA A 27 -1.35 0.98 -8.94
CA ALA A 27 -2.11 1.88 -9.81
C ALA A 27 -3.50 2.27 -9.29
N ILE A 28 -3.87 1.88 -8.07
CA ILE A 28 -5.20 2.23 -7.51
C ILE A 28 -5.41 3.75 -7.47
N PHE A 29 -4.34 4.52 -7.31
CA PHE A 29 -4.41 5.98 -7.26
C PHE A 29 -4.96 6.61 -8.55
N ARG A 30 -4.92 5.88 -9.66
CA ARG A 30 -5.51 6.35 -10.93
C ARG A 30 -7.04 6.44 -10.84
N ASP A 31 -7.63 5.60 -10.01
CA ASP A 31 -9.08 5.47 -9.91
C ASP A 31 -9.66 6.17 -8.67
N MET A 32 -8.87 6.28 -7.60
CA MET A 32 -9.37 6.79 -6.32
C MET A 32 -8.23 7.28 -5.43
N THR A 33 -8.59 8.06 -4.40
CA THR A 33 -7.67 8.46 -3.34
C THR A 33 -7.74 7.46 -2.20
N VAL A 34 -6.57 7.03 -1.71
CA VAL A 34 -6.44 6.22 -0.49
C VAL A 34 -5.62 6.99 0.55
N ASP A 35 -5.79 6.66 1.82
CA ASP A 35 -5.05 7.34 2.88
C ASP A 35 -3.57 6.95 2.90
N HIS A 36 -3.30 5.66 2.64
CA HIS A 36 -1.95 5.11 2.56
C HIS A 36 -1.79 4.40 1.22
N LEU A 37 -0.71 4.67 0.51
CA LEU A 37 -0.44 4.07 -0.80
C LEU A 37 0.94 3.42 -0.80
N VAL A 38 1.00 2.14 -1.16
CA VAL A 38 2.24 1.38 -1.24
C VAL A 38 2.60 1.11 -2.70
N CYS A 39 3.78 1.53 -3.11
CA CYS A 39 4.32 1.26 -4.44
C CYS A 39 5.76 0.78 -4.30
N VAL A 40 6.03 -0.48 -4.61
CA VAL A 40 7.39 -1.05 -4.55
C VAL A 40 8.03 -1.19 -5.93
N ASP A 41 7.47 -0.51 -6.92
CA ASP A 41 8.00 -0.40 -8.28
C ASP A 41 8.35 1.07 -8.54
N ARG A 42 9.53 1.35 -9.10
CA ARG A 42 9.99 2.73 -9.32
C ARG A 42 9.08 3.51 -10.26
N ARG A 43 8.55 2.87 -11.28
CA ARG A 43 7.62 3.55 -12.21
C ARG A 43 6.33 3.95 -11.50
N MET A 44 5.81 3.08 -10.66
CA MET A 44 4.58 3.35 -9.93
C MET A 44 4.75 4.48 -8.91
N ILE A 45 5.84 4.49 -8.14
CA ILE A 45 6.04 5.56 -7.16
C ILE A 45 6.27 6.91 -7.84
N ARG A 46 6.95 6.94 -8.97
CA ARG A 46 7.13 8.18 -9.75
C ARG A 46 5.79 8.69 -10.26
N GLU A 47 4.98 7.83 -10.86
CA GLU A 47 3.67 8.21 -11.37
C GLU A 47 2.76 8.69 -10.22
N ALA A 48 2.78 7.98 -9.10
CA ALA A 48 1.99 8.34 -7.92
C ALA A 48 2.33 9.74 -7.39
N LEU A 49 3.62 10.07 -7.31
CA LEU A 49 4.06 11.37 -6.82
C LEU A 49 3.58 12.55 -7.68
N GLU A 50 3.31 12.30 -8.95
CA GLU A 50 2.85 13.32 -9.90
C GLU A 50 1.33 13.37 -10.03
N HIS A 51 0.60 12.43 -9.43
CA HIS A 51 -0.84 12.31 -9.60
C HIS A 51 -1.60 13.11 -8.54
N ASN A 52 -2.68 13.80 -8.96
CA ASN A 52 -3.47 14.64 -8.06
C ASN A 52 -4.15 13.84 -6.94
N ASN A 53 -4.53 12.59 -7.20
CA ASN A 53 -5.20 11.75 -6.21
C ASN A 53 -4.31 11.36 -5.04
N THR A 54 -3.01 11.59 -5.10
CA THR A 54 -2.07 11.24 -4.03
C THR A 54 -1.66 12.44 -3.17
N ASN A 55 -2.18 13.64 -3.43
CA ASN A 55 -1.77 14.86 -2.73
C ASN A 55 -1.93 14.77 -1.22
N GLN A 56 -2.88 14.00 -0.72
CA GLN A 56 -3.13 13.82 0.72
C GLN A 56 -2.85 12.39 1.20
N SER A 57 -2.27 11.57 0.34
CA SER A 57 -1.91 10.19 0.71
C SER A 57 -0.53 10.14 1.34
N ILE A 58 -0.36 9.24 2.31
CA ILE A 58 0.97 8.87 2.79
C ILE A 58 1.49 7.78 1.87
N LEU A 59 2.66 8.02 1.26
CA LEU A 59 3.24 7.11 0.28
C LEU A 59 4.37 6.30 0.90
N TYR A 60 4.44 5.03 0.52
CA TYR A 60 5.44 4.07 1.00
C TYR A 60 6.12 3.39 -0.18
N THR A 61 7.42 3.15 -0.05
CA THR A 61 8.19 2.41 -1.04
C THR A 61 9.26 1.57 -0.35
N ARG A 62 10.13 0.95 -1.13
CA ARG A 62 11.27 0.20 -0.60
C ARG A 62 12.16 1.13 0.22
N PRO A 63 12.71 0.66 1.36
CA PRO A 63 13.57 1.50 2.21
C PRO A 63 14.75 2.11 1.47
N ASP A 64 15.35 1.40 0.50
CA ASP A 64 16.48 1.88 -0.28
C ASP A 64 16.13 3.01 -1.25
N TRP A 65 14.85 3.27 -1.51
CA TRP A 65 14.39 4.34 -2.41
C TRP A 65 13.77 5.54 -1.68
N CYS A 66 13.58 5.45 -0.38
CA CYS A 66 12.84 6.49 0.37
C CYS A 66 13.51 7.86 0.30
N ALA A 67 14.84 7.92 0.37
CA ALA A 67 15.56 9.20 0.27
C ALA A 67 15.41 9.84 -1.11
N GLU A 68 15.41 9.03 -2.17
CA GLU A 68 15.25 9.53 -3.55
C GLU A 68 13.88 10.16 -3.77
N PHE A 69 12.83 9.54 -3.26
CA PHE A 69 11.45 9.96 -3.53
C PHE A 69 10.82 10.78 -2.40
N GLY A 70 11.47 10.90 -1.26
CA GLY A 70 10.93 11.65 -0.12
C GLY A 70 9.69 11.02 0.48
N VAL A 71 9.62 9.70 0.54
CA VAL A 71 8.47 8.94 1.05
C VAL A 71 8.90 7.99 2.17
N PHE A 72 7.92 7.33 2.80
CA PHE A 72 8.18 6.46 3.95
C PHE A 72 8.52 5.03 3.50
N PRO A 73 9.30 4.29 4.33
CA PRO A 73 9.60 2.91 4.03
C PRO A 73 8.42 1.99 4.36
N VAL A 74 8.26 0.93 3.57
CA VAL A 74 7.37 -0.18 3.95
C VAL A 74 7.93 -0.86 5.20
N PRO A 75 7.06 -1.44 6.06
CA PRO A 75 7.53 -2.16 7.24
C PRO A 75 8.43 -3.35 6.88
N GLU A 76 9.33 -3.70 7.78
CA GLU A 76 10.09 -4.92 7.64
C GLU A 76 9.18 -6.16 7.69
N LEU A 77 9.57 -7.20 6.97
CA LEU A 77 8.85 -8.46 7.03
C LEU A 77 8.87 -9.03 8.45
N PRO A 78 7.81 -9.74 8.86
CA PRO A 78 7.65 -10.15 10.26
C PRO A 78 8.66 -11.19 10.74
N TYR A 79 9.43 -11.82 9.84
CA TYR A 79 10.48 -12.72 10.22
C TYR A 79 11.69 -12.55 9.32
N LYS A 80 12.86 -12.83 9.89
CA LYS A 80 14.18 -12.69 9.24
C LYS A 80 14.97 -13.97 9.41
N GLY A 81 16.14 -14.01 8.76
CA GLY A 81 17.18 -15.00 8.98
C GLY A 81 17.11 -16.20 8.07
N ASP A 82 17.71 -17.27 8.52
CA ASP A 82 18.03 -18.44 7.69
C ASP A 82 16.79 -19.20 7.18
N LEU A 83 15.65 -18.96 7.78
CA LEU A 83 14.41 -19.62 7.38
C LEU A 83 13.79 -19.00 6.13
N ARG A 84 14.15 -17.76 5.78
CA ARG A 84 13.62 -17.09 4.61
C ARG A 84 14.61 -17.16 3.46
N GLN A 85 14.22 -17.83 2.40
CA GLN A 85 15.04 -18.02 1.21
C GLN A 85 14.60 -17.21 0.00
N ASP A 86 13.51 -16.44 0.13
CA ASP A 86 12.97 -15.60 -0.94
C ASP A 86 13.50 -14.17 -0.85
N ASP A 87 13.53 -13.48 -1.99
CA ASP A 87 13.78 -12.04 -2.04
C ASP A 87 12.49 -11.31 -1.64
N PRO A 88 12.53 -10.44 -0.59
CA PRO A 88 11.33 -9.70 -0.16
C PRO A 88 10.66 -8.93 -1.29
N TRP A 89 11.43 -8.45 -2.26
CA TRP A 89 10.89 -7.63 -3.34
C TRP A 89 10.21 -8.44 -4.45
N HIS A 90 10.26 -9.75 -4.37
CA HIS A 90 9.44 -10.64 -5.19
C HIS A 90 8.02 -10.82 -4.62
N TRP A 91 7.79 -10.35 -3.41
CA TRP A 91 6.44 -10.34 -2.84
C TRP A 91 5.57 -9.30 -3.55
N GLY A 92 4.30 -9.61 -3.71
CA GLY A 92 3.35 -8.69 -4.31
C GLY A 92 3.16 -7.43 -3.45
N THR A 93 2.92 -6.31 -4.10
CA THR A 93 2.70 -5.03 -3.42
C THR A 93 1.50 -5.08 -2.48
N GLY A 94 0.50 -5.91 -2.78
CA GLY A 94 -0.67 -6.11 -1.91
C GLY A 94 -0.30 -6.65 -0.55
N GLN A 95 0.68 -7.55 -0.46
CA GLN A 95 1.16 -8.05 0.83
C GLN A 95 1.82 -6.93 1.65
N TYR A 96 2.56 -6.04 1.01
CA TYR A 96 3.14 -4.88 1.69
C TYR A 96 2.08 -3.88 2.14
N ALA A 97 1.01 -3.72 1.37
CA ALA A 97 -0.13 -2.91 1.80
C ALA A 97 -0.77 -3.49 3.07
N LEU A 98 -0.90 -4.81 3.15
CA LEU A 98 -1.39 -5.47 4.36
C LEU A 98 -0.46 -5.24 5.55
N LEU A 99 0.86 -5.29 5.36
CA LEU A 99 1.83 -5.00 6.42
C LEU A 99 1.72 -3.56 6.92
N VAL A 100 1.52 -2.60 6.02
CA VAL A 100 1.27 -1.20 6.40
C VAL A 100 0.01 -1.11 7.26
N ALA A 101 -1.07 -1.78 6.86
CA ALA A 101 -2.30 -1.80 7.63
C ALA A 101 -2.09 -2.39 9.02
N VAL A 102 -1.38 -3.50 9.13
CA VAL A 102 -1.09 -4.14 10.43
C VAL A 102 -0.28 -3.21 11.34
N LYS A 103 0.71 -2.51 10.78
CA LYS A 103 1.57 -1.62 11.57
C LYS A 103 0.85 -0.36 12.07
N TYR A 104 -0.01 0.22 11.24
CA TYR A 104 -0.60 1.53 11.50
C TYR A 104 -2.08 1.48 11.88
N CYS A 105 -2.71 0.30 11.83
CA CYS A 105 -4.10 0.15 12.23
C CYS A 105 -4.26 0.36 13.74
N VAL A 106 -5.12 1.31 14.11
CA VAL A 106 -5.45 1.58 15.51
C VAL A 106 -6.78 0.93 15.90
N MET A 107 -7.40 0.20 15.00
CA MET A 107 -8.69 -0.48 15.19
C MET A 107 -8.47 -1.98 15.29
N ASP A 108 -9.46 -2.70 15.86
CA ASP A 108 -9.36 -4.14 16.08
C ASP A 108 -9.49 -4.99 14.81
N HIS A 109 -9.92 -4.37 13.70
CA HIS A 109 -10.25 -5.12 12.47
C HIS A 109 -9.57 -4.52 11.25
N ILE A 110 -9.06 -5.41 10.40
CA ILE A 110 -8.56 -5.09 9.06
C ILE A 110 -9.41 -5.86 8.06
N HIS A 111 -9.99 -5.14 7.11
CA HIS A 111 -10.77 -5.72 6.03
C HIS A 111 -9.96 -5.68 4.73
N VAL A 112 -10.02 -6.75 3.93
CA VAL A 112 -9.29 -6.84 2.67
C VAL A 112 -10.28 -7.08 1.54
N ILE A 113 -10.20 -6.28 0.49
CA ILE A 113 -11.01 -6.43 -0.72
C ILE A 113 -10.15 -6.33 -1.98
N GLY A 114 -10.64 -6.91 -3.05
CA GLY A 114 -9.94 -6.93 -4.33
C GLY A 114 -8.95 -8.05 -4.42
#